data_19ab91af2080d92bfa5d3dec26f0a041
#
_entry.id   19ab91af2080d92bfa5d3dec26f0a041
#
_cell.length_a   1.000
_cell.length_b   1.000
_cell.length_c   1.000
_cell.angle_alpha   90.00
_cell.angle_beta   90.00
_cell.angle_gamma   90.00
#
_symmetry.space_group_name_H-M   'P 1'
#
loop_
_entity.id
_entity.type
_entity.pdbx_description
1 polymer ?
#
loop_
_entity_poly.entity_id
_entity_poly.type
_entity_poly.pdbx_seq_one_letter_code
_entity_poly.pdbx_strand_id
1 'polypeptide(L)'
;TLTLKLAQNLLGEHKAKLYVKSGGTEFFKAFYISQSDFAVNGISVKSGENEVFDISHIRSGDKVSVYAKNNGEKRMAVIFLTVYSGGRMLAVSACTVSAESGQSRCAEFELPKLSGDDMRIEIYAVDSYTMRIPLCGAYVWK
;
A
#
# COMPACT_ATOMS: atom_id res chain seq x y z
N THR A 1 -23.63 4.84 -10.58
CA THR A 1 -22.33 5.04 -9.88
C THR A 1 -22.00 6.53 -9.89
N LEU A 2 -21.76 7.11 -8.72
CA LEU A 2 -21.34 8.51 -8.57
C LEU A 2 -19.82 8.52 -8.35
N THR A 3 -19.09 9.20 -9.22
CA THR A 3 -17.65 9.38 -9.06
C THR A 3 -17.38 10.80 -8.57
N LEU A 4 -16.77 10.92 -7.40
CA LEU A 4 -16.33 12.20 -6.83
C LEU A 4 -14.84 12.36 -7.09
N LYS A 5 -14.43 13.47 -7.71
CA LYS A 5 -13.03 13.87 -7.80
C LYS A 5 -12.71 14.77 -6.63
N LEU A 6 -11.74 14.37 -5.82
CA LEU A 6 -11.23 15.20 -4.74
C LEU A 6 -10.16 16.16 -5.27
N ALA A 7 -10.07 17.35 -4.69
CA ALA A 7 -8.98 18.28 -4.97
C ALA A 7 -7.65 17.64 -4.54
N GLN A 8 -6.60 17.84 -5.33
CA GLN A 8 -5.29 17.19 -5.11
C GLN A 8 -4.59 17.56 -3.79
N ASN A 9 -5.08 18.58 -3.09
CA ASN A 9 -4.45 19.16 -1.89
C ASN A 9 -5.15 18.78 -0.59
N LEU A 10 -6.11 17.85 -0.61
CA LEU A 10 -6.80 17.36 0.59
C LEU A 10 -5.93 16.31 1.29
N LEU A 11 -4.90 16.76 2.03
CA LEU A 11 -4.10 15.89 2.89
C LEU A 11 -4.74 15.79 4.28
N GLY A 12 -4.59 14.63 4.94
CA GLY A 12 -5.13 14.36 6.26
C GLY A 12 -6.53 13.75 6.27
N GLU A 13 -7.17 13.79 7.43
CA GLU A 13 -8.53 13.27 7.62
C GLU A 13 -9.56 14.37 7.38
N HIS A 14 -10.48 14.10 6.47
CA HIS A 14 -11.60 14.98 6.16
C HIS A 14 -12.92 14.29 6.36
N LYS A 15 -13.84 14.94 7.06
CA LYS A 15 -15.22 14.47 7.17
C LYS A 15 -16.02 15.00 6.00
N ALA A 16 -16.50 14.10 5.15
CA ALA A 16 -17.38 14.46 4.04
C ALA A 16 -18.81 13.97 4.30
N LYS A 17 -19.78 14.71 3.80
CA LYS A 17 -21.19 14.32 3.82
C LYS A 17 -21.72 14.31 2.39
N LEU A 18 -22.29 13.19 1.99
CA LEU A 18 -23.03 13.10 0.75
C LEU A 18 -24.51 13.32 1.04
N TYR A 19 -25.08 14.32 0.39
CA TYR A 19 -26.53 14.56 0.42
C TYR A 19 -27.14 14.15 -0.92
N VAL A 20 -28.20 13.37 -0.83
CA VAL A 20 -29.01 13.02 -2.00
C VAL A 20 -30.43 13.48 -1.72
N LYS A 21 -30.98 14.30 -2.62
CA LYS A 21 -32.35 14.79 -2.54
C LYS A 21 -33.15 14.23 -3.74
N SER A 22 -34.21 13.54 -3.44
CA SER A 22 -35.11 13.01 -4.46
C SER A 22 -36.53 12.99 -3.92
N GLY A 23 -37.48 13.57 -4.68
CA GLY A 23 -38.90 13.54 -4.36
C GLY A 23 -39.28 14.10 -2.99
N GLY A 24 -38.59 15.11 -2.51
CA GLY A 24 -38.84 15.71 -1.18
C GLY A 24 -38.20 14.97 -0.01
N THR A 25 -37.56 13.84 -0.27
CA THR A 25 -36.83 13.07 0.75
C THR A 25 -35.34 13.34 0.65
N GLU A 26 -34.72 13.63 1.78
CA GLU A 26 -33.26 13.83 1.90
C GLU A 26 -32.64 12.62 2.58
N PHE A 27 -31.59 12.08 1.92
CA PHE A 27 -30.70 11.09 2.51
C PHE A 27 -29.33 11.70 2.66
N PHE A 28 -28.67 11.45 3.78
CA PHE A 28 -27.27 11.80 3.92
C PHE A 28 -26.48 10.61 4.43
N LYS A 29 -25.25 10.51 3.97
CA LYS A 29 -24.25 9.59 4.52
C LYS A 29 -22.98 10.37 4.80
N ALA A 30 -22.56 10.36 6.06
CA ALA A 30 -21.26 10.87 6.45
C ALA A 30 -20.21 9.79 6.22
N PHE A 31 -19.06 10.16 5.71
CA PHE A 31 -17.90 9.29 5.57
C PHE A 31 -16.62 10.09 5.79
N TYR A 32 -15.59 9.38 6.19
CA TYR A 32 -14.27 9.98 6.34
C TYR A 32 -13.48 9.73 5.08
N ILE A 33 -12.80 10.77 4.61
CA ILE A 33 -11.81 10.69 3.56
C ILE A 33 -10.48 10.91 4.24
N SER A 34 -9.62 9.91 4.19
CA SER A 34 -8.24 10.02 4.66
C SER A 34 -7.34 9.92 3.44
N GLN A 35 -6.58 10.98 3.20
CA GLN A 35 -5.52 10.96 2.20
C GLN A 35 -4.18 11.04 2.93
N SER A 36 -3.47 9.94 2.96
CA SER A 36 -2.12 9.89 3.45
C SER A 36 -1.19 10.67 2.53
N ASP A 37 -0.26 11.41 3.09
CA ASP A 37 0.80 12.07 2.36
C ASP A 37 1.87 11.09 1.84
N PHE A 38 1.77 9.81 2.24
CA PHE A 38 2.57 8.71 1.72
C PHE A 38 1.66 7.55 1.33
N ALA A 39 1.91 6.92 0.20
CA ALA A 39 1.10 5.80 -0.28
C ALA A 39 1.95 4.71 -0.91
N VAL A 40 1.58 3.45 -0.68
CA VAL A 40 2.02 2.31 -1.48
C VAL A 40 1.01 2.14 -2.61
N ASN A 41 1.46 2.37 -3.85
CA ASN A 41 0.58 2.41 -5.03
C ASN A 41 0.40 1.04 -5.68
N GLY A 42 1.30 0.09 -5.40
CA GLY A 42 1.23 -1.25 -5.96
C GLY A 42 2.54 -2.00 -5.85
N ILE A 43 2.50 -3.23 -6.33
CA ILE A 43 3.67 -4.09 -6.47
C ILE A 43 3.74 -4.67 -7.88
N SER A 44 4.94 -5.05 -8.29
CA SER A 44 5.21 -5.91 -9.44
C SER A 44 6.08 -7.08 -8.98
N VAL A 45 5.74 -8.27 -9.39
CA VAL A 45 6.52 -9.48 -9.07
C VAL A 45 7.06 -10.09 -10.35
N LYS A 46 8.34 -10.46 -10.35
CA LYS A 46 9.01 -11.09 -11.50
C LYS A 46 9.69 -12.39 -11.09
N SER A 47 9.43 -13.43 -11.88
CA SER A 47 10.16 -14.70 -11.85
C SER A 47 11.10 -14.75 -13.07
N GLY A 48 12.37 -14.45 -12.85
CA GLY A 48 13.31 -14.16 -13.93
C GLY A 48 12.87 -12.94 -14.74
N GLU A 49 12.63 -13.13 -16.05
CA GLU A 49 12.16 -12.06 -16.96
C GLU A 49 10.62 -11.96 -17.05
N ASN A 50 9.89 -12.90 -16.46
CA ASN A 50 8.43 -12.97 -16.60
C ASN A 50 7.73 -12.30 -15.42
N GLU A 51 6.69 -11.50 -15.72
CA GLU A 51 5.81 -10.96 -14.67
C GLU A 51 4.86 -12.02 -14.11
N VAL A 52 4.65 -11.98 -12.80
CA VAL A 52 3.76 -12.85 -12.05
C VAL A 52 2.56 -12.03 -11.59
N PHE A 53 1.37 -12.36 -12.11
CA PHE A 53 0.12 -11.64 -11.81
C PHE A 53 -0.76 -12.35 -10.77
N ASP A 54 -0.50 -13.61 -10.52
CA ASP A 54 -1.26 -14.44 -9.58
C ASP A 54 -0.34 -14.91 -8.46
N ILE A 55 -0.75 -14.64 -7.23
CA ILE A 55 0.03 -14.97 -6.05
C ILE A 55 0.30 -16.48 -5.90
N SER A 56 -0.57 -17.33 -6.45
CA SER A 56 -0.36 -18.80 -6.45
C SER A 56 0.86 -19.24 -7.27
N HIS A 57 1.37 -18.36 -8.14
CA HIS A 57 2.51 -18.64 -9.00
C HIS A 57 3.84 -18.06 -8.50
N ILE A 58 3.85 -17.39 -7.35
CA ILE A 58 5.09 -16.88 -6.77
C ILE A 58 6.03 -18.00 -6.33
N ARG A 59 7.31 -17.75 -6.43
CA ARG A 59 8.38 -18.70 -6.09
C ARG A 59 9.44 -18.04 -5.20
N SER A 60 10.18 -18.88 -4.52
CA SER A 60 11.39 -18.45 -3.80
C SER A 60 12.38 -17.84 -4.79
N GLY A 61 12.95 -16.68 -4.45
CA GLY A 61 13.88 -15.95 -5.31
C GLY A 61 13.22 -15.01 -6.31
N ASP A 62 11.88 -14.96 -6.41
CA ASP A 62 11.20 -13.98 -7.23
C ASP A 62 11.45 -12.56 -6.70
N LYS A 63 11.59 -11.62 -7.62
CA LYS A 63 11.82 -10.20 -7.29
C LYS A 63 10.50 -9.47 -7.15
N VAL A 64 10.35 -8.74 -6.05
CA VAL A 64 9.20 -7.89 -5.77
C VAL A 64 9.62 -6.43 -5.77
N SER A 65 9.05 -5.65 -6.67
CA SER A 65 9.19 -4.20 -6.72
C SER A 65 7.98 -3.55 -6.09
N VAL A 66 8.18 -2.78 -5.04
CA VAL A 66 7.14 -2.04 -4.32
C VAL A 66 7.21 -0.57 -4.71
N TYR A 67 6.14 -0.05 -5.28
CA TYR A 67 6.05 1.35 -5.70
C TYR A 67 5.36 2.19 -4.64
N ALA A 68 6.07 3.18 -4.14
CA ALA A 68 5.56 4.13 -3.15
C ALA A 68 5.68 5.56 -3.66
N LYS A 69 4.75 6.43 -3.25
CA LYS A 69 4.73 7.85 -3.58
C LYS A 69 4.63 8.69 -2.32
N ASN A 70 5.50 9.69 -2.23
CA ASN A 70 5.42 10.71 -1.20
C ASN A 70 4.76 11.97 -1.76
N ASN A 71 3.59 12.34 -1.25
CA ASN A 71 2.89 13.57 -1.60
C ASN A 71 3.07 14.68 -0.55
N GLY A 72 3.66 14.34 0.60
CA GLY A 72 3.99 15.26 1.69
C GLY A 72 5.40 15.84 1.57
N GLU A 73 5.93 16.32 2.68
CA GLU A 73 7.31 16.81 2.76
C GLU A 73 8.32 15.68 2.54
N LYS A 74 9.55 16.07 2.20
CA LYS A 74 10.68 15.12 2.10
C LYS A 74 10.77 14.26 3.36
N ARG A 75 10.84 12.95 3.17
CA ARG A 75 10.97 11.99 4.27
C ARG A 75 11.71 10.73 3.88
N MET A 76 12.23 10.08 4.90
CA MET A 76 12.61 8.68 4.82
C MET A 76 11.42 7.82 5.22
N ALA A 77 11.26 6.69 4.58
CA ALA A 77 10.29 5.67 4.94
C ALA A 77 10.97 4.30 4.95
N VAL A 78 10.54 3.44 5.87
CA VAL A 78 10.92 2.03 5.88
C VAL A 78 9.74 1.23 5.33
N ILE A 79 9.99 0.51 4.25
CA ILE A 79 9.00 -0.36 3.62
C ILE A 79 9.28 -1.79 4.09
N PHE A 80 8.31 -2.40 4.74
CA PHE A 80 8.33 -3.80 5.12
C PHE A 80 7.53 -4.61 4.13
N LEU A 81 8.12 -5.69 3.63
CA LEU A 81 7.44 -6.74 2.90
C LEU A 81 7.31 -7.95 3.82
N THR A 82 6.09 -8.39 4.07
CA THR A 82 5.78 -9.55 4.88
C THR A 82 5.09 -10.61 4.04
N VAL A 83 5.50 -11.85 4.21
CA VAL A 83 4.93 -13.00 3.51
C VAL A 83 4.25 -13.90 4.52
N TYR A 84 3.03 -14.28 4.24
CA TYR A 84 2.21 -15.19 5.04
C TYR A 84 1.83 -16.43 4.23
N SER A 85 1.63 -17.54 4.92
CA SER A 85 0.98 -18.74 4.41
C SER A 85 0.06 -19.32 5.48
N GLY A 86 -1.19 -19.62 5.13
CA GLY A 86 -2.18 -20.15 6.07
C GLY A 86 -2.34 -19.31 7.34
N GLY A 87 -2.23 -17.99 7.23
CA GLY A 87 -2.31 -17.04 8.35
C GLY A 87 -1.04 -16.93 9.21
N ARG A 88 0.03 -17.68 8.93
CA ARG A 88 1.31 -17.61 9.64
C ARG A 88 2.31 -16.76 8.85
N MET A 89 3.00 -15.85 9.53
CA MET A 89 4.10 -15.11 8.93
C MET A 89 5.28 -16.04 8.66
N LEU A 90 5.69 -16.11 7.40
CA LEU A 90 6.86 -16.88 6.96
C LEU A 90 8.13 -16.03 7.00
N ALA A 91 8.01 -14.78 6.57
CA ALA A 91 9.16 -13.90 6.46
C ALA A 91 8.77 -12.42 6.52
N VAL A 92 9.76 -11.61 6.87
CA VAL A 92 9.71 -10.15 6.77
C VAL A 92 11.04 -9.66 6.23
N SER A 93 10.97 -8.76 5.26
CA SER A 93 12.11 -8.01 4.72
C SER A 93 11.83 -6.52 4.81
N ALA A 94 12.88 -5.70 4.87
CA ALA A 94 12.71 -4.27 4.98
C ALA A 94 13.71 -3.52 4.08
N CYS A 95 13.24 -2.41 3.51
CA CYS A 95 14.04 -1.51 2.69
C CYS A 95 13.74 -0.06 3.07
N THR A 96 14.78 0.77 3.21
CA THR A 96 14.63 2.21 3.44
C THR A 96 14.62 2.95 2.12
N VAL A 97 13.65 3.82 1.94
CA VAL A 97 13.55 4.72 0.79
C VAL A 97 13.52 6.17 1.26
N SER A 98 14.17 7.05 0.50
CA SER A 98 14.09 8.50 0.69
C SER A 98 13.34 9.10 -0.48
N ALA A 99 12.28 9.85 -0.23
CA ALA A 99 11.46 10.46 -1.25
C ALA A 99 11.21 11.94 -0.97
N GLU A 100 11.52 12.77 -1.96
CA GLU A 100 11.14 14.18 -2.00
C GLU A 100 9.62 14.32 -2.17
N SER A 101 9.10 15.52 -1.94
CA SER A 101 7.70 15.84 -2.18
C SER A 101 7.30 15.55 -3.65
N GLY A 102 6.19 14.87 -3.84
CA GLY A 102 5.67 14.48 -5.15
C GLY A 102 6.42 13.31 -5.83
N GLN A 103 7.48 12.79 -5.21
CA GLN A 103 8.35 11.79 -5.81
C GLN A 103 7.84 10.36 -5.58
N SER A 104 7.93 9.53 -6.63
CA SER A 104 7.76 8.08 -6.53
C SER A 104 9.09 7.39 -6.31
N ARG A 105 9.08 6.31 -5.54
CA ARG A 105 10.22 5.45 -5.26
C ARG A 105 9.84 3.99 -5.44
N CYS A 106 10.84 3.19 -5.80
CA CYS A 106 10.73 1.75 -5.86
C CYS A 106 11.63 1.14 -4.77
N ALA A 107 11.07 0.23 -3.98
CA ALA A 107 11.82 -0.63 -3.08
C ALA A 107 11.84 -2.04 -3.68
N GLU A 108 13.01 -2.64 -3.76
CA GLU A 108 13.17 -3.98 -4.34
C GLU A 108 13.45 -5.00 -3.24
N PHE A 109 12.79 -6.15 -3.37
CA PHE A 109 12.93 -7.28 -2.47
C PHE A 109 13.09 -8.56 -3.27
N GLU A 110 13.70 -9.55 -2.65
CA GLU A 110 13.73 -10.92 -3.14
C GLU A 110 12.89 -11.79 -2.19
N LEU A 111 11.98 -12.61 -2.74
CA LEU A 111 11.16 -13.48 -1.92
C LEU A 111 12.01 -14.56 -1.27
N PRO A 112 11.85 -14.78 0.04
CA PRO A 112 12.57 -15.81 0.78
C PRO A 112 12.11 -17.19 0.33
N LYS A 113 12.69 -18.22 0.95
CA LYS A 113 12.21 -19.60 0.75
C LYS A 113 10.74 -19.69 1.17
N LEU A 114 9.88 -19.93 0.19
CA LEU A 114 8.44 -20.08 0.38
C LEU A 114 8.09 -21.54 0.65
N SER A 115 7.13 -21.77 1.53
CA SER A 115 6.58 -23.09 1.83
C SER A 115 5.14 -22.96 2.29
N GLY A 116 4.25 -23.81 1.79
CA GLY A 116 2.83 -23.84 2.14
C GLY A 116 1.95 -23.24 1.04
N ASP A 117 0.65 -23.32 1.30
CA ASP A 117 -0.41 -22.84 0.44
C ASP A 117 -1.03 -21.55 1.04
N ASP A 118 -1.99 -20.96 0.34
CA ASP A 118 -2.70 -19.75 0.78
C ASP A 118 -1.73 -18.60 1.11
N MET A 119 -0.96 -18.22 0.10
CA MET A 119 0.05 -17.18 0.22
C MET A 119 -0.59 -15.78 0.22
N ARG A 120 -0.01 -14.88 1.03
CA ARG A 120 -0.39 -13.47 1.08
C ARG A 120 0.86 -12.62 1.29
N ILE A 121 0.97 -11.53 0.53
CA ILE A 121 2.00 -10.51 0.73
C ILE A 121 1.34 -9.25 1.28
N GLU A 122 1.89 -8.73 2.36
CA GLU A 122 1.49 -7.45 2.92
C GLU A 122 2.67 -6.49 2.94
N ILE A 123 2.41 -5.25 2.51
CA ILE A 123 3.39 -4.17 2.49
C ILE A 123 2.98 -3.11 3.50
N TYR A 124 3.90 -2.75 4.37
CA TYR A 124 3.75 -1.69 5.34
C TYR A 124 4.79 -0.61 5.09
N ALA A 125 4.38 0.64 5.14
CA ALA A 125 5.29 1.78 5.13
C ALA A 125 5.22 2.49 6.48
N VAL A 126 6.37 2.67 7.12
CA VAL A 126 6.49 3.33 8.42
C VAL A 126 7.59 4.40 8.38
N ASP A 127 7.56 5.31 9.33
CA ASP A 127 8.52 6.43 9.43
C ASP A 127 9.96 5.97 9.70
N SER A 128 10.12 4.93 10.53
CA SER A 128 11.44 4.47 10.97
C SER A 128 11.40 3.04 11.49
N TYR A 129 12.56 2.42 11.61
CA TYR A 129 12.71 1.12 12.27
C TYR A 129 12.37 1.14 13.77
N THR A 130 12.56 2.29 14.41
CA THR A 130 12.42 2.45 15.86
C THR A 130 11.00 2.74 16.26
N MET A 131 10.42 3.82 15.71
CA MET A 131 9.09 4.28 16.11
C MET A 131 7.97 3.49 15.42
N ARG A 132 8.18 3.06 14.16
CA ARG A 132 7.25 2.26 13.37
C ARG A 132 5.86 2.88 13.25
N ILE A 133 5.80 4.22 13.17
CA ILE A 133 4.54 4.92 12.96
C ILE A 133 4.10 4.68 11.51
N PRO A 134 2.91 4.11 11.28
CA PRO A 134 2.43 3.87 9.93
C PRO A 134 2.28 5.17 9.13
N LEU A 135 2.80 5.19 7.91
CA LEU A 135 2.69 6.31 6.99
C LEU A 135 1.45 6.22 6.08
N CYS A 136 0.94 5.00 5.91
CA CYS A 136 -0.28 4.72 5.13
C CYS A 136 -0.89 3.40 5.58
N GLY A 137 -2.06 3.07 5.03
CA GLY A 137 -2.66 1.74 5.19
C GLY A 137 -1.80 0.65 4.55
N ALA A 138 -1.92 -0.58 5.06
CA ALA A 138 -1.22 -1.72 4.50
C ALA A 138 -1.74 -2.03 3.08
N TYR A 139 -0.80 -2.31 2.15
CA TYR A 139 -1.14 -2.86 0.85
C TYR A 139 -1.14 -4.39 0.95
N VAL A 140 -2.22 -5.04 0.52
CA VAL A 140 -2.38 -6.49 0.60
C VAL A 140 -2.56 -7.08 -0.80
N TRP A 141 -1.73 -8.06 -1.14
CA TRP A 141 -1.84 -8.88 -2.34
C TRP A 141 -2.10 -10.33 -1.95
N LYS A 142 -3.22 -10.88 -2.45
CA LYS A 142 -3.70 -12.23 -2.16
C LYS A 142 -4.48 -12.81 -3.36
#